data_03aee3c86f499a76ffe9d97eaf0b2416
#
_entry.id   03aee3c86f499a76ffe9d97eaf0b2416
#
_cell.length_a   1.000
_cell.length_b   1.000
_cell.length_c   1.000
_cell.angle_alpha   90.00
_cell.angle_beta   90.00
_cell.angle_gamma   90.00
#
_symmetry.space_group_name_H-M   'P 1'
#
loop_
_entity.id
_entity.type
_entity.pdbx_description
1 polymer ?
#
loop_
_entity_poly.entity_id
_entity_poly.type
_entity_poly.pdbx_seq_one_letter_code
_entity_poly.pdbx_strand_id
1 'polypeptide(L)'
;MITQEQDSPIVLSKVKYLGSCLLPSPIQLEVTIVLYHNRMHIPELDATIPIDQVSQIELTKGKDLPSQTAVMFGVVGLIIEKENPYMMIKIVNSPDSLLFKFENMILADRLVKEIKAAKDLQ
;
A
#
# COMPACT_ATOMS: atom_id res chain seq x y z
N MET A 1 -21.00 -22.54 -4.07
CA MET A 1 -20.58 -22.39 -4.25
C MET A 1 -19.88 -21.60 -4.88
N ILE A 2 -19.70 -21.25 -5.40
CA ILE A 2 -19.26 -20.42 -6.08
C ILE A 2 -18.38 -19.48 -5.59
N THR A 3 -18.36 -19.19 -4.51
CA THR A 3 -17.58 -18.23 -3.89
C THR A 3 -16.12 -18.48 -3.89
N GLN A 4 -15.70 -19.67 -4.25
CA GLN A 4 -14.33 -19.94 -4.17
C GLN A 4 -13.49 -19.10 -5.03
N GLU A 5 -13.87 -18.82 -6.23
CA GLU A 5 -13.10 -17.96 -7.09
C GLU A 5 -13.07 -16.56 -6.59
N GLN A 6 -14.15 -16.13 -5.97
CA GLN A 6 -14.22 -14.80 -5.45
C GLN A 6 -13.31 -14.60 -4.27
N ASP A 7 -13.01 -15.70 -3.58
CA ASP A 7 -12.18 -15.62 -2.41
C ASP A 7 -10.71 -15.87 -2.71
N SER A 8 -10.36 -16.08 -3.97
CA SER A 8 -8.96 -16.27 -4.32
C SER A 8 -8.22 -14.95 -4.18
N PRO A 9 -7.32 -14.85 -3.23
CA PRO A 9 -6.64 -13.58 -3.01
C PRO A 9 -5.52 -13.34 -4.01
N ILE A 10 -5.19 -12.07 -4.18
CA ILE A 10 -4.01 -11.67 -4.92
C ILE A 10 -2.91 -11.47 -3.88
N VAL A 11 -1.80 -12.16 -4.04
CA VAL A 11 -0.70 -12.12 -3.09
C VAL A 11 0.51 -11.46 -3.73
N LEU A 12 1.00 -10.39 -3.09
CA LEU A 12 2.22 -9.73 -3.51
C LEU A 12 3.23 -9.81 -2.38
N SER A 13 4.38 -10.42 -2.66
CA SER A 13 5.46 -10.52 -1.69
C SER A 13 6.55 -9.52 -2.01
N LYS A 14 7.51 -9.38 -1.10
CA LYS A 14 8.67 -8.50 -1.28
C LYS A 14 8.29 -7.04 -1.45
N VAL A 15 7.20 -6.63 -0.81
CA VAL A 15 6.79 -5.23 -0.76
C VAL A 15 7.48 -4.61 0.46
N LYS A 16 8.01 -3.41 0.32
CA LYS A 16 8.66 -2.74 1.46
C LYS A 16 7.69 -1.77 2.10
N TYR A 17 7.45 -1.94 3.38
CA TYR A 17 6.61 -1.04 4.15
C TYR A 17 7.50 0.04 4.77
N LEU A 18 7.20 1.28 4.51
CA LEU A 18 8.01 2.41 4.96
C LEU A 18 7.41 3.12 6.18
N GLY A 19 6.32 2.59 6.70
CA GLY A 19 5.68 3.15 7.87
C GLY A 19 4.44 3.96 7.52
N SER A 20 3.89 4.59 8.55
CA SER A 20 2.78 5.51 8.37
C SER A 20 3.27 6.91 8.72
N CYS A 21 2.51 7.92 8.35
CA CYS A 21 2.91 9.29 8.66
C CYS A 21 2.87 9.58 10.16
N LEU A 22 2.09 8.81 10.93
CA LEU A 22 2.07 8.96 12.39
C LEU A 22 3.13 8.11 13.07
N LEU A 23 3.48 6.95 12.49
CA LEU A 23 4.47 6.05 13.05
C LEU A 23 5.44 5.64 11.95
N PRO A 24 6.37 6.52 11.58
CA PRO A 24 7.33 6.20 10.53
C PRO A 24 8.22 5.04 10.95
N SER A 25 8.55 4.18 10.00
CA SER A 25 9.46 3.08 10.26
C SER A 25 10.88 3.50 9.84
N PRO A 26 11.84 3.51 10.74
CA PRO A 26 13.20 3.86 10.37
C PRO A 26 13.86 2.79 9.51
N ILE A 27 13.30 1.60 9.47
CA ILE A 27 13.83 0.49 8.69
C ILE A 27 12.72 0.00 7.78
N GLN A 28 13.07 -0.20 6.51
CA GLN A 28 12.10 -0.75 5.56
C GLN A 28 11.80 -2.19 5.95
N LEU A 29 10.54 -2.48 6.20
CA LEU A 29 10.11 -3.82 6.58
C LEU A 29 9.54 -4.53 5.36
N GLU A 30 10.08 -5.70 5.05
CA GLU A 30 9.56 -6.48 3.95
C GLU A 30 8.25 -7.14 4.38
N VAL A 31 7.20 -6.92 3.62
CA VAL A 31 5.87 -7.42 3.94
C VAL A 31 5.23 -8.11 2.75
N THR A 32 4.16 -8.83 3.01
CA THR A 32 3.33 -9.46 2.01
C THR A 32 1.97 -8.77 2.05
N ILE A 33 1.43 -8.43 0.89
CA ILE A 33 0.08 -7.87 0.81
C ILE A 33 -0.82 -8.95 0.22
N VAL A 34 -1.86 -9.31 0.96
CA VAL A 34 -2.85 -10.29 0.50
C VAL A 34 -4.16 -9.54 0.29
N LEU A 35 -4.57 -9.41 -0.95
CA LEU A 35 -5.78 -8.67 -1.29
C LEU A 35 -6.93 -9.62 -1.53
N TYR A 36 -7.96 -9.51 -0.69
CA TYR A 36 -9.22 -10.20 -0.87
C TYR A 36 -10.23 -9.23 -1.50
N HIS A 37 -11.41 -9.71 -1.82
CA HIS A 37 -12.40 -8.87 -2.48
C HIS A 37 -12.91 -7.71 -1.60
N ASN A 38 -12.81 -7.85 -0.29
CA ASN A 38 -13.35 -6.84 0.62
C ASN A 38 -12.33 -6.29 1.63
N ARG A 39 -11.11 -6.78 1.61
CA ARG A 39 -10.10 -6.34 2.58
C ARG A 39 -8.70 -6.63 2.08
N MET A 40 -7.75 -5.90 2.63
CA MET A 40 -6.34 -6.11 2.37
C MET A 40 -5.69 -6.52 3.68
N HIS A 41 -4.94 -7.62 3.66
CA HIS A 41 -4.30 -8.14 4.86
C HIS A 41 -2.79 -8.10 4.70
N ILE A 42 -2.09 -7.65 5.74
CA ILE A 42 -0.63 -7.58 5.76
C ILE A 42 -0.17 -8.38 6.98
N PRO A 43 0.14 -9.68 6.79
CA PRO A 43 0.43 -10.57 7.94
C PRO A 43 1.59 -10.09 8.81
N GLU A 44 2.65 -9.57 8.20
CA GLU A 44 3.83 -9.15 8.94
C GLU A 44 3.53 -7.99 9.89
N LEU A 45 2.50 -7.24 9.62
CA LEU A 45 2.07 -6.14 10.49
C LEU A 45 0.87 -6.52 11.34
N ASP A 46 0.35 -7.73 11.17
CA ASP A 46 -0.90 -8.18 11.80
C ASP A 46 -2.00 -7.15 11.57
N ALA A 47 -2.05 -6.65 10.34
CA ALA A 47 -2.97 -5.59 9.98
C ALA A 47 -3.96 -6.07 8.92
N THR A 48 -5.21 -5.65 9.08
CA THR A 48 -6.26 -5.90 8.08
C THR A 48 -6.96 -4.59 7.82
N ILE A 49 -7.00 -4.19 6.54
CA ILE A 49 -7.61 -2.93 6.15
C ILE A 49 -8.82 -3.25 5.28
N PRO A 50 -10.03 -3.00 5.78
CA PRO A 50 -11.22 -3.18 4.93
C PRO A 50 -11.13 -2.23 3.73
N ILE A 51 -11.54 -2.68 2.58
CA ILE A 51 -11.44 -1.87 1.36
C ILE A 51 -12.28 -0.60 1.47
N ASP A 52 -13.41 -0.66 2.16
CA ASP A 52 -14.25 0.53 2.34
C ASP A 52 -13.62 1.57 3.27
N GLN A 53 -12.53 1.22 3.96
CA GLN A 53 -11.80 2.16 4.80
C GLN A 53 -10.68 2.87 4.04
N VAL A 54 -10.41 2.48 2.80
CA VAL A 54 -9.42 3.16 1.98
C VAL A 54 -10.07 4.38 1.35
N SER A 55 -9.66 5.58 1.76
CA SER A 55 -10.23 6.80 1.20
C SER A 55 -9.55 7.21 -0.08
N GLN A 56 -8.26 6.93 -0.20
CA GLN A 56 -7.51 7.33 -1.39
C GLN A 56 -6.30 6.41 -1.53
N ILE A 57 -5.96 6.09 -2.78
CA ILE A 57 -4.77 5.30 -3.07
C ILE A 57 -4.08 5.94 -4.26
N GLU A 58 -2.77 6.14 -4.14
CA GLU A 58 -1.96 6.75 -5.18
C GLU A 58 -0.74 5.91 -5.46
N LEU A 59 -0.39 5.77 -6.73
CA LEU A 59 0.81 5.06 -7.16
C LEU A 59 1.66 6.02 -7.97
N THR A 60 2.91 6.21 -7.56
CA THR A 60 3.81 7.19 -8.14
C THR A 60 5.22 6.64 -8.13
N LYS A 61 6.01 6.93 -9.17
CA LYS A 61 7.43 6.58 -9.12
C LYS A 61 8.14 7.47 -8.11
N GLY A 62 9.21 6.94 -7.52
CA GLY A 62 9.96 7.68 -6.51
C GLY A 62 10.40 9.07 -6.95
N LYS A 63 10.80 9.21 -8.21
CA LYS A 63 11.25 10.50 -8.73
C LYS A 63 10.14 11.55 -8.76
N ASP A 64 8.88 11.10 -8.79
CA ASP A 64 7.72 12.00 -8.85
C ASP A 64 7.06 12.19 -7.50
N LEU A 65 7.58 11.59 -6.45
CA LEU A 65 7.03 11.78 -5.11
C LEU A 65 7.25 13.22 -4.67
N PRO A 66 6.23 13.88 -4.11
CA PRO A 66 6.41 15.22 -3.57
C PRO A 66 7.43 15.20 -2.45
N SER A 67 8.24 16.25 -2.35
CA SER A 67 9.25 16.34 -1.29
C SER A 67 8.61 16.28 0.09
N GLN A 68 7.36 16.72 0.19
CA GLN A 68 6.61 16.70 1.43
C GLN A 68 6.37 15.28 1.94
N THR A 69 6.35 14.30 1.03
CA THR A 69 6.12 12.90 1.40
C THR A 69 7.21 12.41 2.34
N ALA A 70 8.47 12.73 2.03
CA ALA A 70 9.58 12.32 2.88
C ALA A 70 9.44 12.92 4.28
N VAL A 71 9.03 14.19 4.34
CA VAL A 71 8.85 14.86 5.63
C VAL A 71 7.69 14.25 6.40
N MET A 72 6.57 13.99 5.72
CA MET A 72 5.39 13.40 6.34
C MET A 72 5.70 12.06 7.00
N PHE A 73 6.52 11.24 6.37
CA PHE A 73 6.83 9.94 6.89
C PHE A 73 8.08 9.92 7.77
N GLY A 74 8.61 11.10 8.11
CA GLY A 74 9.74 11.19 9.00
C GLY A 74 10.98 10.47 8.48
N VAL A 75 11.10 10.41 7.16
CA VAL A 75 12.13 9.59 6.53
C VAL A 75 13.41 10.39 6.29
N VAL A 76 13.86 11.09 7.30
CA VAL A 76 15.15 11.76 7.22
C VAL A 76 16.21 10.67 7.10
N GLY A 77 16.89 10.64 5.99
CA GLY A 77 17.88 9.59 5.75
C GLY A 77 17.34 8.43 4.93
N LEU A 78 16.05 8.38 4.69
CA LEU A 78 15.52 7.34 3.81
C LEU A 78 15.85 7.69 2.37
N ILE A 79 16.40 6.73 1.66
CA ILE A 79 16.74 6.93 0.26
C ILE A 79 15.52 6.57 -0.58
N ILE A 80 14.98 7.55 -1.30
CA ILE A 80 13.90 7.31 -2.24
C ILE A 80 14.52 6.82 -3.53
N GLU A 81 14.12 5.63 -3.95
CA GLU A 81 14.62 5.04 -5.19
C GLU A 81 13.76 5.57 -6.34
N LYS A 82 14.38 6.35 -7.20
CA LYS A 82 13.66 7.14 -8.21
C LYS A 82 12.83 6.33 -9.18
N GLU A 83 13.31 5.15 -9.53
CA GLU A 83 12.60 4.34 -10.54
C GLU A 83 11.62 3.34 -9.94
N ASN A 84 11.61 3.21 -8.63
CA ASN A 84 10.69 2.26 -8.00
C ASN A 84 9.32 2.89 -7.80
N PRO A 85 8.26 2.08 -7.89
CA PRO A 85 6.91 2.58 -7.61
C PRO A 85 6.66 2.63 -6.11
N TYR A 86 6.01 3.71 -5.67
CA TYR A 86 5.58 3.89 -4.30
C TYR A 86 4.07 4.03 -4.27
N MET A 87 3.45 3.35 -3.32
CA MET A 87 1.99 3.39 -3.15
C MET A 87 1.68 4.01 -1.80
N MET A 88 0.84 5.04 -1.80
CA MET A 88 0.38 5.67 -0.59
C MET A 88 -1.11 5.41 -0.44
N ILE A 89 -1.51 4.91 0.73
CA ILE A 89 -2.90 4.62 1.05
C ILE A 89 -3.35 5.52 2.19
N LYS A 90 -4.45 6.23 1.98
CA LYS A 90 -5.08 7.04 3.02
C LYS A 90 -6.30 6.31 3.56
N ILE A 91 -6.46 6.36 4.87
CA ILE A 91 -7.55 5.67 5.56
C ILE A 91 -8.66 6.65 5.89
N VAL A 92 -9.90 6.22 5.74
CA VAL A 92 -11.07 7.03 6.02
C VAL A 92 -11.08 7.48 7.48
N ASN A 93 -11.38 8.75 7.69
CA ASN A 93 -11.49 9.33 9.03
C ASN A 93 -10.22 9.21 9.88
N SER A 94 -9.09 9.11 9.23
CA SER A 94 -7.81 9.05 9.91
C SER A 94 -6.84 10.04 9.26
N PRO A 95 -6.02 10.74 10.04
CA PRO A 95 -4.98 11.58 9.46
C PRO A 95 -3.81 10.76 8.96
N ASP A 96 -3.85 9.45 9.18
CA ASP A 96 -2.73 8.57 8.86
C ASP A 96 -2.73 8.15 7.41
N SER A 97 -1.54 7.89 6.89
CA SER A 97 -1.34 7.34 5.55
C SER A 97 -0.23 6.29 5.63
N LEU A 98 -0.34 5.28 4.80
CA LEU A 98 0.64 4.19 4.76
C LEU A 98 1.42 4.29 3.47
N LEU A 99 2.72 4.06 3.54
CA LEU A 99 3.59 4.14 2.37
C LEU A 99 4.27 2.80 2.13
N PHE A 100 4.18 2.33 0.89
CA PHE A 100 4.79 1.08 0.46
C PHE A 100 5.64 1.31 -0.78
N LYS A 101 6.74 0.57 -0.88
CA LYS A 101 7.60 0.58 -2.08
C LYS A 101 7.52 -0.79 -2.74
N PHE A 102 7.38 -0.81 -4.05
CA PHE A 102 7.35 -2.03 -4.83
C PHE A 102 8.60 -2.11 -5.70
N GLU A 103 8.95 -3.33 -6.10
CA GLU A 103 10.06 -3.52 -7.00
C GLU A 103 9.65 -3.47 -8.46
N ASN A 104 8.35 -3.65 -8.72
CA ASN A 104 7.86 -3.80 -10.07
C ASN A 104 6.59 -2.98 -10.27
N MET A 105 6.65 -2.06 -11.24
CA MET A 105 5.51 -1.19 -11.53
C MET A 105 4.29 -1.97 -12.01
N ILE A 106 4.50 -3.05 -12.75
CA ILE A 106 3.39 -3.84 -13.28
C ILE A 106 2.57 -4.46 -12.15
N LEU A 107 3.25 -5.03 -11.16
CA LEU A 107 2.56 -5.63 -10.02
C LEU A 107 1.89 -4.58 -9.16
N ALA A 108 2.57 -3.45 -8.95
CA ALA A 108 2.02 -2.36 -8.16
C ALA A 108 0.77 -1.79 -8.83
N ASP A 109 0.83 -1.58 -10.13
CA ASP A 109 -0.30 -1.04 -10.89
C ASP A 109 -1.48 -2.01 -10.83
N ARG A 110 -1.21 -3.30 -10.96
CA ARG A 110 -2.26 -4.31 -10.86
C ARG A 110 -2.95 -4.26 -9.50
N LEU A 111 -2.17 -4.17 -8.42
CA LEU A 111 -2.73 -4.11 -7.08
C LEU A 111 -3.60 -2.87 -6.91
N VAL A 112 -3.12 -1.72 -7.36
CA VAL A 112 -3.89 -0.48 -7.24
C VAL A 112 -5.19 -0.57 -8.03
N LYS A 113 -5.15 -1.13 -9.23
CA LYS A 113 -6.35 -1.29 -10.04
C LYS A 113 -7.36 -2.24 -9.37
N GLU A 114 -6.87 -3.32 -8.77
CA GLU A 114 -7.75 -4.27 -8.11
C GLU A 114 -8.39 -3.65 -6.86
N ILE A 115 -7.63 -2.85 -6.12
CA ILE A 115 -8.18 -2.17 -4.95
C ILE A 115 -9.26 -1.18 -5.38
N LYS A 116 -9.00 -0.41 -6.44
CA LYS A 116 -9.99 0.55 -6.93
C LYS A 116 -11.25 -0.15 -7.44
N ALA A 117 -11.09 -1.27 -8.13
CA ALA A 117 -12.22 -2.05 -8.61
C ALA A 117 -13.04 -2.59 -7.44
N ALA A 118 -12.37 -3.13 -6.43
CA ALA A 118 -13.06 -3.63 -5.24
C ALA A 118 -13.78 -2.52 -4.51
N LYS A 119 -13.18 -1.33 -4.48
CA LYS A 119 -13.79 -0.17 -3.83
C LYS A 119 -15.06 0.25 -4.56
N ASP A 120 -15.07 0.19 -5.87
CA ASP A 120 -16.25 0.55 -6.65
C ASP A 120 -17.43 -0.39 -6.44
N LEU A 121 -17.17 -1.58 -5.93
CA LEU A 121 -18.21 -2.54 -5.63
C LEU A 121 -18.79 -2.39 -4.22
N GLN A 122 -18.22 -1.54 -3.40
CA GLN A 122 -18.66 -1.36 -2.00
C GLN A 122 -19.88 -0.45 -1.84
#